data_fa816f85a37a81c4f3b4bebca858817b
#
_entry.id   fa816f85a37a81c4f3b4bebca858817b
#
_cell.length_a   1.000
_cell.length_b   1.000
_cell.length_c   1.000
_cell.angle_alpha   90.00
_cell.angle_beta   90.00
_cell.angle_gamma   90.00
#
_symmetry.space_group_name_H-M   'P 1'
#
loop_
_entity.id
_entity.type
_entity.pdbx_description
1 polymer ?
#
loop_
_entity_poly.entity_id
_entity_poly.type
_entity_poly.pdbx_seq_one_letter_code
_entity_poly.pdbx_strand_id
1 'polypeptide(L)'
;MTKKSKIDHYTDKEALDFHTQGKSGKIEINSSKPLTTKRDLSLAYSPGVAVPVKEIAKSPDTAYDYTSKGNLVAVISNGSAILGLGNLGALASKPVMEGKSVLFKRFADIDSIDIEIDSSDVNEIINTIKNIGNTFGGINLEDIAAPDCFIIEQKLKELLDIPVFHDDQHGTAIITTAALINAIDISKKKISEVKVVVNGAGASAIACTNLFKLSGVKNENVIMCDRLGIIYKGREKVDQFKSTHAVETKLRTLAEAIKGADVFLGLSAKDVVTKDMIKSMGKNPIIFACANPDPEIKPELIDEVRSDAIVATGRSDYPNQVNNLIGFPYIFRGALDVRAKEINEDMKVAAAKAIAQLAREEVPDEVIAAYGGERPRYGKEYIIPSTFDPRLISVIPAAVAEAAMKSGAARKKIVDLEKYKEDLSRRLDPSMNIMQNINIQIKKSQKKVVFAEGEDPNILRAAVAFKNSKLGIPILIGKEERVKEQLKNIGLDENFNIEIVSSKDTDKREKYTKHLYKKLQRSGMLERECDHLIRNDRVTWGSCMVACGDADAMVTGGTRHHAATIEKLNKVVDSRPGEIIFGLTMLVSKGRTVFV
;
A
#
# COMPACT_ATOMS: atom_id res chain seq x y z
N MET A 1 -25.59 -1.06 -13.11
CA MET A 1 -24.93 -2.19 -13.80
C MET A 1 -23.44 -2.06 -13.55
N THR A 2 -22.95 -2.70 -12.52
CA THR A 2 -21.52 -2.75 -12.17
C THR A 2 -20.79 -3.53 -13.26
N LYS A 3 -19.83 -2.88 -13.94
CA LYS A 3 -18.92 -3.55 -14.85
C LYS A 3 -18.12 -4.58 -14.06
N LYS A 4 -18.40 -5.88 -14.27
CA LYS A 4 -17.52 -6.96 -13.82
C LYS A 4 -16.12 -6.66 -14.33
N SER A 5 -15.15 -6.52 -13.43
CA SER A 5 -13.74 -6.58 -13.81
C SER A 5 -13.55 -7.96 -14.46
N LYS A 6 -12.98 -7.99 -15.67
CA LYS A 6 -12.54 -9.25 -16.27
C LYS A 6 -11.40 -9.75 -15.38
N ILE A 7 -11.69 -10.72 -14.51
CA ILE A 7 -10.64 -11.52 -13.91
C ILE A 7 -9.99 -12.27 -15.06
N ASP A 8 -8.69 -12.20 -15.16
CA ASP A 8 -7.93 -13.07 -16.04
C ASP A 8 -8.17 -14.51 -15.56
N HIS A 9 -9.05 -15.23 -16.25
CA HIS A 9 -9.26 -16.65 -16.01
C HIS A 9 -8.01 -17.37 -16.49
N TYR A 10 -7.28 -17.97 -15.57
CA TYR A 10 -6.17 -18.87 -15.89
C TYR A 10 -6.65 -20.32 -15.95
N THR A 11 -5.98 -21.13 -16.75
CA THR A 11 -6.15 -22.59 -16.81
C THR A 11 -5.13 -23.29 -15.92
N ASP A 12 -5.42 -24.51 -15.51
CA ASP A 12 -4.45 -25.34 -14.75
C ASP A 12 -3.13 -25.47 -15.50
N LYS A 13 -3.17 -25.56 -16.84
CA LYS A 13 -1.98 -25.61 -17.68
C LYS A 13 -1.18 -24.32 -17.59
N GLU A 14 -1.81 -23.14 -17.69
CA GLU A 14 -1.11 -21.86 -17.56
C GLU A 14 -0.47 -21.69 -16.17
N ALA A 15 -1.13 -22.18 -15.12
CA ALA A 15 -0.55 -22.18 -13.78
C ALA A 15 0.69 -23.07 -13.69
N LEU A 16 0.67 -24.27 -14.28
CA LEU A 16 1.83 -25.17 -14.33
C LEU A 16 2.95 -24.58 -15.20
N ASP A 17 2.60 -24.05 -16.39
CA ASP A 17 3.57 -23.44 -17.31
C ASP A 17 4.28 -22.25 -16.65
N PHE A 18 3.58 -21.43 -15.84
CA PHE A 18 4.17 -20.33 -15.09
C PHE A 18 5.28 -20.78 -14.14
N HIS A 19 5.14 -21.95 -13.49
CA HIS A 19 6.14 -22.47 -12.55
C HIS A 19 7.33 -23.18 -13.24
N THR A 20 7.19 -23.54 -14.51
CA THR A 20 8.23 -24.26 -15.28
C THR A 20 8.94 -23.39 -16.32
N GLN A 21 8.35 -22.25 -16.71
CA GLN A 21 8.87 -21.37 -17.73
C GLN A 21 10.22 -20.75 -17.31
N GLY A 22 11.25 -20.92 -18.13
CA GLY A 22 12.61 -20.45 -17.84
C GLY A 22 13.28 -21.33 -16.79
N LYS A 23 13.64 -20.76 -15.63
CA LYS A 23 14.10 -21.54 -14.47
C LYS A 23 12.88 -22.04 -13.69
N SER A 24 12.90 -23.29 -13.27
CA SER A 24 11.83 -23.84 -12.44
C SER A 24 11.78 -23.18 -11.07
N GLY A 25 10.58 -23.04 -10.52
CA GLY A 25 10.33 -22.35 -9.25
C GLY A 25 10.24 -20.82 -9.40
N LYS A 26 10.20 -20.11 -8.28
CA LYS A 26 10.01 -18.65 -8.23
C LYS A 26 11.16 -17.90 -7.57
N ILE A 27 12.10 -18.61 -6.94
CA ILE A 27 13.20 -18.04 -6.17
C ILE A 27 14.53 -18.26 -6.89
N GLU A 28 15.35 -17.21 -6.90
CA GLU A 28 16.73 -17.24 -7.37
C GLU A 28 17.63 -16.52 -6.37
N ILE A 29 18.81 -17.08 -6.09
CA ILE A 29 19.81 -16.47 -5.21
C ILE A 29 20.88 -15.80 -6.08
N ASN A 30 21.07 -14.49 -5.87
CA ASN A 30 22.07 -13.69 -6.56
C ASN A 30 23.10 -13.11 -5.58
N SER A 31 24.37 -13.01 -6.03
CA SER A 31 25.41 -12.34 -5.25
C SER A 31 25.16 -10.84 -5.16
N SER A 32 25.21 -10.29 -3.94
CA SER A 32 25.13 -8.85 -3.69
C SER A 32 26.49 -8.12 -3.79
N LYS A 33 27.60 -8.88 -3.93
CA LYS A 33 28.97 -8.36 -4.01
C LYS A 33 29.64 -8.85 -5.30
N PRO A 34 30.54 -8.05 -5.89
CA PRO A 34 31.32 -8.48 -7.03
C PRO A 34 32.30 -9.59 -6.62
N LEU A 35 32.45 -10.63 -7.46
CA LEU A 35 33.41 -11.72 -7.30
C LEU A 35 34.16 -11.91 -8.63
N THR A 36 34.73 -10.84 -9.16
CA THR A 36 35.37 -10.81 -10.48
C THR A 36 36.88 -10.88 -10.43
N THR A 37 37.47 -10.50 -9.30
CA THR A 37 38.93 -10.44 -9.13
C THR A 37 39.42 -11.33 -7.99
N LYS A 38 40.74 -11.68 -8.02
CA LYS A 38 41.37 -12.40 -6.89
C LYS A 38 41.27 -11.62 -5.58
N ARG A 39 41.28 -10.30 -5.65
CA ARG A 39 41.09 -9.43 -4.49
C ARG A 39 39.68 -9.58 -3.92
N ASP A 40 38.65 -9.57 -4.77
CA ASP A 40 37.28 -9.76 -4.34
C ASP A 40 37.10 -11.11 -3.63
N LEU A 41 37.68 -12.16 -4.19
CA LEU A 41 37.65 -13.50 -3.59
C LEU A 41 38.36 -13.51 -2.22
N SER A 42 39.50 -12.85 -2.09
CA SER A 42 40.23 -12.75 -0.82
C SER A 42 39.43 -11.98 0.25
N LEU A 43 38.65 -10.99 -0.12
CA LEU A 43 37.79 -10.23 0.79
C LEU A 43 36.52 -11.00 1.14
N ALA A 44 35.88 -11.63 0.15
CA ALA A 44 34.61 -12.31 0.32
C ALA A 44 34.73 -13.67 1.00
N TYR A 45 35.87 -14.34 0.87
CA TYR A 45 36.06 -15.68 1.41
C TYR A 45 37.39 -15.77 2.19
N SER A 46 38.46 -16.35 1.64
CA SER A 46 39.70 -16.58 2.38
C SER A 46 40.82 -15.64 1.89
N PRO A 47 41.55 -14.98 2.78
CA PRO A 47 41.50 -14.97 4.26
C PRO A 47 40.60 -13.89 4.88
N GLY A 48 40.07 -12.93 4.10
CA GLY A 48 39.40 -11.72 4.58
C GLY A 48 38.17 -11.96 5.44
N VAL A 49 37.43 -13.06 5.18
CA VAL A 49 36.22 -13.42 5.94
C VAL A 49 36.47 -13.67 7.43
N ALA A 50 37.71 -13.95 7.82
CA ALA A 50 38.07 -14.12 9.23
C ALA A 50 37.86 -12.83 10.07
N VAL A 51 37.87 -11.67 9.44
CA VAL A 51 37.68 -10.39 10.15
C VAL A 51 36.25 -10.25 10.65
N PRO A 52 35.19 -10.26 9.79
CA PRO A 52 33.81 -10.20 10.27
C PRO A 52 33.45 -11.37 11.20
N VAL A 53 33.98 -12.57 11.02
CA VAL A 53 33.77 -13.69 11.96
C VAL A 53 34.22 -13.32 13.38
N LYS A 54 35.41 -12.75 13.52
CA LYS A 54 35.94 -12.31 14.83
C LYS A 54 35.10 -11.19 15.45
N GLU A 55 34.63 -10.24 14.64
CA GLU A 55 33.78 -9.15 15.12
C GLU A 55 32.41 -9.67 15.60
N ILE A 56 31.78 -10.57 14.87
CA ILE A 56 30.51 -11.19 15.28
C ILE A 56 30.70 -12.03 16.55
N ALA A 57 31.82 -12.74 16.68
CA ALA A 57 32.11 -13.52 17.88
C ALA A 57 32.26 -12.64 19.14
N LYS A 58 32.80 -11.42 18.98
CA LYS A 58 32.91 -10.45 20.08
C LYS A 58 31.56 -9.78 20.39
N SER A 59 30.78 -9.44 19.38
CA SER A 59 29.50 -8.75 19.48
C SER A 59 28.49 -9.33 18.47
N PRO A 60 27.62 -10.26 18.90
CA PRO A 60 26.64 -10.93 18.02
C PRO A 60 25.75 -9.98 17.22
N ASP A 61 25.45 -8.79 17.75
CA ASP A 61 24.63 -7.78 17.06
C ASP A 61 25.26 -7.27 15.76
N THR A 62 26.58 -7.37 15.61
CA THR A 62 27.27 -6.99 14.37
C THR A 62 26.98 -7.94 13.21
N ALA A 63 26.35 -9.12 13.46
CA ALA A 63 25.83 -9.98 12.41
C ALA A 63 24.82 -9.27 11.50
N TYR A 64 24.05 -8.31 12.06
CA TYR A 64 23.13 -7.48 11.28
C TYR A 64 23.83 -6.52 10.32
N ASP A 65 25.09 -6.20 10.56
CA ASP A 65 25.86 -5.25 9.74
C ASP A 65 26.73 -5.99 8.71
N TYR A 66 27.23 -7.19 9.05
CA TYR A 66 28.19 -7.94 8.22
C TYR A 66 27.59 -9.10 7.44
N THR A 67 26.33 -9.46 7.67
CA THR A 67 25.64 -10.57 6.99
C THR A 67 24.28 -10.16 6.43
N SER A 68 23.63 -11.05 5.69
CA SER A 68 22.27 -10.85 5.20
C SER A 68 21.20 -10.93 6.30
N LYS A 69 21.55 -11.32 7.53
CA LYS A 69 20.60 -11.52 8.65
C LYS A 69 19.61 -10.39 8.81
N GLY A 70 20.06 -9.14 8.70
CA GLY A 70 19.22 -7.96 8.91
C GLY A 70 18.09 -7.77 7.89
N ASN A 71 18.16 -8.46 6.75
CA ASN A 71 17.17 -8.37 5.67
C ASN A 71 16.64 -9.73 5.22
N LEU A 72 16.87 -10.80 5.97
CA LEU A 72 16.51 -12.16 5.61
C LEU A 72 15.39 -12.71 6.52
N VAL A 73 14.28 -13.13 5.92
CA VAL A 73 13.13 -13.75 6.60
C VAL A 73 12.98 -15.20 6.14
N ALA A 74 12.82 -16.13 7.07
CA ALA A 74 12.39 -17.48 6.75
C ALA A 74 10.86 -17.55 6.67
N VAL A 75 10.34 -18.16 5.60
CA VAL A 75 8.94 -18.61 5.51
C VAL A 75 8.90 -20.08 5.85
N ILE A 76 8.27 -20.44 6.97
CA ILE A 76 8.32 -21.81 7.49
C ILE A 76 6.92 -22.42 7.56
N SER A 77 6.80 -23.62 7.00
CA SER A 77 5.55 -24.40 6.99
C SER A 77 5.83 -25.89 7.24
N ASN A 78 4.82 -26.61 7.72
CA ASN A 78 4.78 -28.06 7.66
C ASN A 78 3.68 -28.59 6.72
N GLY A 79 3.01 -27.69 6.00
CA GLY A 79 1.98 -28.02 5.01
C GLY A 79 0.70 -28.64 5.58
N SER A 80 0.41 -28.41 6.87
CA SER A 80 -0.76 -29.01 7.54
C SER A 80 -2.08 -28.28 7.30
N ALA A 81 -2.03 -27.05 6.69
CA ALA A 81 -3.23 -26.23 6.44
C ALA A 81 -3.14 -25.43 5.13
N ILE A 82 -2.77 -26.06 4.01
CA ILE A 82 -2.46 -25.40 2.74
C ILE A 82 -3.73 -24.79 2.13
N LEU A 83 -3.81 -23.47 2.00
CA LEU A 83 -4.78 -22.67 1.18
C LEU A 83 -6.19 -23.28 1.05
N GLY A 84 -6.77 -23.85 2.10
CA GLY A 84 -8.09 -24.51 2.02
C GLY A 84 -8.06 -25.93 1.43
N LEU A 85 -6.90 -26.43 0.99
CA LEU A 85 -6.70 -27.81 0.54
C LEU A 85 -6.47 -28.77 1.72
N GLY A 86 -6.15 -28.23 2.88
CA GLY A 86 -5.89 -29.00 4.10
C GLY A 86 -4.47 -29.52 4.21
N ASN A 87 -4.31 -30.65 4.88
CA ASN A 87 -2.99 -31.26 5.11
C ASN A 87 -2.55 -32.07 3.88
N LEU A 88 -1.65 -31.53 3.10
CA LEU A 88 -1.01 -32.21 1.97
C LEU A 88 0.49 -32.47 2.20
N GLY A 89 1.01 -32.07 3.37
CA GLY A 89 2.40 -32.26 3.78
C GLY A 89 3.37 -31.18 3.30
N ALA A 90 4.56 -31.22 3.87
CA ALA A 90 5.59 -30.20 3.73
C ALA A 90 5.98 -29.94 2.26
N LEU A 91 6.35 -30.97 1.50
CA LEU A 91 6.81 -30.82 0.12
C LEU A 91 5.74 -30.19 -0.79
N ALA A 92 4.47 -30.54 -0.59
CA ALA A 92 3.37 -30.00 -1.37
C ALA A 92 3.10 -28.51 -1.08
N SER A 93 3.50 -28.00 0.08
CA SER A 93 3.37 -26.57 0.43
C SER A 93 4.39 -25.69 -0.28
N LYS A 94 5.52 -26.24 -0.76
CA LYS A 94 6.63 -25.46 -1.34
C LYS A 94 6.23 -24.43 -2.40
N PRO A 95 5.36 -24.72 -3.38
CA PRO A 95 4.96 -23.70 -4.35
C PRO A 95 4.28 -22.48 -3.71
N VAL A 96 3.55 -22.67 -2.60
CA VAL A 96 2.92 -21.58 -1.85
C VAL A 96 3.97 -20.79 -1.10
N MET A 97 4.92 -21.45 -0.43
CA MET A 97 5.98 -20.85 0.39
C MET A 97 6.97 -20.06 -0.47
N GLU A 98 7.36 -20.57 -1.65
CA GLU A 98 8.10 -19.78 -2.64
C GLU A 98 7.32 -18.55 -3.08
N GLY A 99 6.02 -18.69 -3.29
CA GLY A 99 5.14 -17.56 -3.60
C GLY A 99 5.20 -16.49 -2.50
N LYS A 100 5.07 -16.90 -1.25
CA LYS A 100 5.16 -16.00 -0.09
C LYS A 100 6.52 -15.28 -0.03
N SER A 101 7.61 -15.99 -0.26
CA SER A 101 8.96 -15.44 -0.30
C SER A 101 9.15 -14.40 -1.41
N VAL A 102 8.60 -14.63 -2.60
CA VAL A 102 8.60 -13.65 -3.70
C VAL A 102 7.82 -12.38 -3.34
N LEU A 103 6.70 -12.53 -2.62
CA LEU A 103 5.92 -11.37 -2.16
C LEU A 103 6.71 -10.50 -1.18
N PHE A 104 7.47 -11.09 -0.25
CA PHE A 104 8.40 -10.36 0.62
C PHE A 104 9.39 -9.52 -0.19
N LYS A 105 10.02 -10.12 -1.21
CA LYS A 105 10.98 -9.40 -2.07
C LYS A 105 10.30 -8.32 -2.89
N ARG A 106 9.18 -8.64 -3.54
CA ARG A 106 8.51 -7.75 -4.49
C ARG A 106 7.92 -6.50 -3.82
N PHE A 107 7.34 -6.65 -2.62
CA PHE A 107 6.56 -5.59 -1.98
C PHE A 107 7.31 -4.86 -0.85
N ALA A 108 8.35 -5.48 -0.28
CA ALA A 108 9.07 -4.88 0.84
C ALA A 108 10.60 -4.93 0.71
N ASP A 109 11.13 -5.40 -0.42
CA ASP A 109 12.57 -5.62 -0.63
C ASP A 109 13.23 -6.42 0.50
N ILE A 110 12.53 -7.44 1.00
CA ILE A 110 13.02 -8.39 1.99
C ILE A 110 13.46 -9.65 1.26
N ASP A 111 14.69 -10.08 1.50
CA ASP A 111 15.17 -11.37 1.06
C ASP A 111 14.48 -12.46 1.87
N SER A 112 14.00 -13.51 1.22
CA SER A 112 13.27 -14.56 1.91
C SER A 112 13.57 -15.94 1.31
N ILE A 113 13.63 -16.93 2.20
CA ILE A 113 13.83 -18.34 1.86
C ILE A 113 12.72 -19.14 2.54
N ASP A 114 12.11 -20.03 1.80
CA ASP A 114 11.13 -20.98 2.31
C ASP A 114 11.81 -22.23 2.88
N ILE A 115 11.24 -22.76 3.96
CA ILE A 115 11.71 -23.96 4.67
C ILE A 115 10.50 -24.81 5.03
N GLU A 116 10.39 -25.95 4.38
CA GLU A 116 9.33 -26.92 4.62
C GLU A 116 9.83 -28.00 5.61
N ILE A 117 9.19 -28.08 6.80
CA ILE A 117 9.54 -29.03 7.85
C ILE A 117 8.63 -30.26 7.74
N ASP A 118 9.19 -31.40 7.37
CA ASP A 118 8.45 -32.65 7.25
C ASP A 118 8.28 -33.31 8.62
N SER A 119 7.47 -32.70 9.47
CA SER A 119 7.10 -33.23 10.78
C SER A 119 5.71 -32.75 11.20
N SER A 120 5.00 -33.60 11.96
CA SER A 120 3.77 -33.29 12.66
C SER A 120 3.97 -33.13 14.17
N ASP A 121 5.19 -33.39 14.69
CA ASP A 121 5.50 -33.21 16.10
C ASP A 121 5.83 -31.75 16.41
N VAL A 122 5.02 -31.14 17.26
CA VAL A 122 5.14 -29.72 17.66
C VAL A 122 6.51 -29.41 18.26
N ASN A 123 7.07 -30.32 19.08
CA ASN A 123 8.36 -30.09 19.73
C ASN A 123 9.52 -30.22 18.73
N GLU A 124 9.42 -31.13 17.77
CA GLU A 124 10.40 -31.28 16.71
C GLU A 124 10.43 -30.03 15.81
N ILE A 125 9.26 -29.52 15.44
CA ILE A 125 9.13 -28.26 14.67
C ILE A 125 9.76 -27.09 15.44
N ILE A 126 9.41 -26.92 16.73
CA ILE A 126 9.94 -25.85 17.58
C ILE A 126 11.47 -25.95 17.69
N ASN A 127 12.01 -27.14 17.95
CA ASN A 127 13.47 -27.34 18.07
C ASN A 127 14.21 -27.07 16.77
N THR A 128 13.64 -27.50 15.65
CA THR A 128 14.22 -27.26 14.31
C THR A 128 14.30 -25.75 14.06
N ILE A 129 13.21 -25.02 14.22
CA ILE A 129 13.15 -23.57 13.99
C ILE A 129 14.06 -22.82 14.97
N LYS A 130 14.08 -23.19 16.25
CA LYS A 130 14.98 -22.62 17.26
C LYS A 130 16.45 -22.71 16.83
N ASN A 131 16.89 -23.88 16.33
CA ASN A 131 18.29 -24.12 15.99
C ASN A 131 18.76 -23.32 14.76
N ILE A 132 17.86 -23.04 13.81
CA ILE A 132 18.17 -22.24 12.60
C ILE A 132 17.87 -20.74 12.77
N GLY A 133 17.10 -20.36 13.78
CA GLY A 133 16.54 -19.00 13.96
C GLY A 133 17.58 -17.89 13.95
N ASN A 134 18.79 -18.13 14.47
CA ASN A 134 19.87 -17.14 14.48
C ASN A 134 20.34 -16.69 13.10
N THR A 135 20.03 -17.46 12.04
CA THR A 135 20.36 -17.10 10.65
C THR A 135 19.51 -15.93 10.15
N PHE A 136 18.31 -15.77 10.67
CA PHE A 136 17.29 -14.87 10.15
C PHE A 136 17.10 -13.61 11.00
N GLY A 137 16.63 -12.55 10.37
CA GLY A 137 16.16 -11.35 11.04
C GLY A 137 14.71 -11.45 11.52
N GLY A 138 13.95 -12.40 10.99
CA GLY A 138 12.59 -12.71 11.36
C GLY A 138 12.08 -14.03 10.76
N ILE A 139 10.99 -14.54 11.28
CA ILE A 139 10.36 -15.81 10.86
C ILE A 139 8.88 -15.57 10.62
N ASN A 140 8.44 -15.92 9.40
CA ASN A 140 7.03 -16.03 9.05
C ASN A 140 6.60 -17.49 9.08
N LEU A 141 5.68 -17.83 9.97
CA LEU A 141 5.02 -19.13 10.00
C LEU A 141 3.81 -19.07 9.05
N GLU A 142 3.63 -20.11 8.25
CA GLU A 142 2.61 -20.17 7.20
C GLU A 142 1.98 -21.54 7.10
N ASP A 143 0.67 -21.62 6.85
CA ASP A 143 -0.07 -22.86 6.57
C ASP A 143 0.12 -23.96 7.64
N ILE A 144 0.26 -23.59 8.92
CA ILE A 144 0.33 -24.50 10.06
C ILE A 144 -1.04 -24.56 10.73
N ALA A 145 -1.60 -25.75 10.86
CA ALA A 145 -2.94 -25.96 11.39
C ALA A 145 -3.08 -25.58 12.88
N ALA A 146 -4.25 -25.04 13.25
CA ALA A 146 -4.64 -24.89 14.65
C ALA A 146 -5.02 -26.28 15.25
N PRO A 147 -4.70 -26.57 16.52
CA PRO A 147 -4.18 -25.64 17.54
C PRO A 147 -2.65 -25.51 17.57
N ASP A 148 -1.92 -26.32 16.83
CA ASP A 148 -0.45 -26.43 16.88
C ASP A 148 0.24 -25.09 16.55
N CYS A 149 -0.30 -24.34 15.60
CA CYS A 149 0.24 -23.04 15.23
C CYS A 149 0.34 -22.05 16.40
N PHE A 150 -0.61 -22.09 17.35
CA PHE A 150 -0.58 -21.22 18.53
C PHE A 150 0.57 -21.60 19.46
N ILE A 151 0.75 -22.90 19.69
CA ILE A 151 1.77 -23.44 20.60
C ILE A 151 3.16 -23.17 20.02
N ILE A 152 3.33 -23.43 18.72
CA ILE A 152 4.59 -23.21 18.00
C ILE A 152 4.97 -21.74 18.03
N GLU A 153 4.07 -20.84 17.64
CA GLU A 153 4.33 -19.41 17.62
C GLU A 153 4.68 -18.87 19.01
N GLN A 154 3.88 -19.22 20.01
CA GLN A 154 4.10 -18.74 21.39
C GLN A 154 5.46 -19.21 21.92
N LYS A 155 5.79 -20.47 21.73
CA LYS A 155 7.08 -21.02 22.20
C LYS A 155 8.27 -20.42 21.47
N LEU A 156 8.18 -20.21 20.18
CA LEU A 156 9.25 -19.57 19.41
C LEU A 156 9.46 -18.11 19.81
N LYS A 157 8.41 -17.35 20.12
CA LYS A 157 8.52 -15.98 20.66
C LYS A 157 9.24 -15.94 22.01
N GLU A 158 9.09 -16.99 22.86
CA GLU A 158 9.82 -17.09 24.11
C GLU A 158 11.30 -17.49 23.94
N LEU A 159 11.61 -18.26 22.89
CA LEU A 159 12.94 -18.87 22.68
C LEU A 159 13.84 -18.05 21.76
N LEU A 160 13.29 -17.19 20.92
CA LEU A 160 14.02 -16.43 19.90
C LEU A 160 13.94 -14.94 20.20
N ASP A 161 15.03 -14.23 19.94
CA ASP A 161 15.15 -12.78 20.09
C ASP A 161 15.02 -12.06 18.73
N ILE A 162 14.11 -12.57 17.87
CA ILE A 162 13.74 -12.03 16.56
C ILE A 162 12.22 -12.15 16.36
N PRO A 163 11.61 -11.33 15.51
CA PRO A 163 10.19 -11.43 15.20
C PRO A 163 9.79 -12.82 14.71
N VAL A 164 8.80 -13.43 15.36
CA VAL A 164 8.07 -14.62 14.92
C VAL A 164 6.61 -14.23 14.73
N PHE A 165 6.07 -14.49 13.55
CA PHE A 165 4.75 -14.00 13.14
C PHE A 165 4.06 -15.06 12.27
N HIS A 166 2.85 -15.46 12.63
CA HIS A 166 2.04 -16.38 11.84
C HIS A 166 1.05 -15.58 11.00
N ASP A 167 1.27 -15.54 9.68
CA ASP A 167 0.50 -14.65 8.81
C ASP A 167 -0.98 -15.00 8.73
N ASP A 168 -1.35 -16.28 8.70
CA ASP A 168 -2.76 -16.71 8.67
C ASP A 168 -3.55 -16.24 9.89
N GLN A 169 -2.87 -16.07 11.04
CA GLN A 169 -3.47 -15.49 12.23
C GLN A 169 -3.49 -13.98 12.14
N HIS A 170 -2.33 -13.37 12.07
CA HIS A 170 -2.15 -11.95 12.33
C HIS A 170 -2.32 -11.08 11.10
N GLY A 171 -1.95 -11.57 9.90
CA GLY A 171 -2.17 -10.86 8.65
C GLY A 171 -3.67 -10.60 8.42
N THR A 172 -4.48 -11.65 8.49
CA THR A 172 -5.95 -11.54 8.36
C THR A 172 -6.53 -10.62 9.45
N ALA A 173 -6.05 -10.72 10.70
CA ALA A 173 -6.53 -9.88 11.80
C ALA A 173 -6.25 -8.39 11.57
N ILE A 174 -5.07 -8.04 11.08
CA ILE A 174 -4.67 -6.66 10.82
C ILE A 174 -5.52 -6.05 9.70
N ILE A 175 -5.70 -6.78 8.58
CA ILE A 175 -6.46 -6.27 7.44
C ILE A 175 -7.95 -6.14 7.76
N THR A 176 -8.54 -7.15 8.40
CA THR A 176 -9.95 -7.08 8.82
C THR A 176 -10.19 -5.97 9.85
N THR A 177 -9.22 -5.73 10.76
CA THR A 177 -9.29 -4.61 11.70
C THR A 177 -9.23 -3.26 10.99
N ALA A 178 -8.35 -3.10 10.00
CA ALA A 178 -8.29 -1.88 9.19
C ALA A 178 -9.61 -1.64 8.45
N ALA A 179 -10.17 -2.68 7.84
CA ALA A 179 -11.48 -2.62 7.20
C ALA A 179 -12.59 -2.27 8.20
N LEU A 180 -12.58 -2.87 9.40
CA LEU A 180 -13.55 -2.58 10.46
C LEU A 180 -13.50 -1.11 10.90
N ILE A 181 -12.33 -0.55 11.15
CA ILE A 181 -12.15 0.86 11.54
C ILE A 181 -12.85 1.78 10.53
N ASN A 182 -12.66 1.54 9.25
CA ASN A 182 -13.25 2.34 8.19
C ASN A 182 -14.75 2.08 8.00
N ALA A 183 -15.18 0.83 8.07
CA ALA A 183 -16.60 0.48 7.96
C ALA A 183 -17.42 1.06 9.14
N ILE A 184 -16.87 1.09 10.34
CA ILE A 184 -17.45 1.74 11.52
C ILE A 184 -17.63 3.25 11.29
N ASP A 185 -16.59 3.91 10.76
CA ASP A 185 -16.65 5.34 10.45
C ASP A 185 -17.73 5.65 9.40
N ILE A 186 -17.76 4.90 8.29
CA ILE A 186 -18.75 5.09 7.21
C ILE A 186 -20.18 4.81 7.69
N SER A 187 -20.37 3.76 8.51
CA SER A 187 -21.68 3.42 9.05
C SER A 187 -22.13 4.31 10.21
N LYS A 188 -21.26 5.23 10.66
CA LYS A 188 -21.49 6.16 11.79
C LYS A 188 -21.82 5.42 13.11
N LYS A 189 -21.22 4.26 13.31
CA LYS A 189 -21.35 3.47 14.54
C LYS A 189 -20.23 3.80 15.52
N LYS A 190 -20.39 3.42 16.79
CA LYS A 190 -19.32 3.50 17.78
C LYS A 190 -18.72 2.12 17.99
N ILE A 191 -17.42 1.97 17.84
CA ILE A 191 -16.71 0.70 17.93
C ILE A 191 -16.97 -0.04 19.27
N SER A 192 -17.16 0.70 20.35
CA SER A 192 -17.46 0.13 21.67
C SER A 192 -18.90 -0.36 21.84
N GLU A 193 -19.81 -0.05 20.92
CA GLU A 193 -21.23 -0.39 21.01
C GLU A 193 -21.65 -1.46 19.98
N VAL A 194 -20.82 -1.72 18.95
CA VAL A 194 -21.15 -2.68 17.90
C VAL A 194 -21.21 -4.12 18.42
N LYS A 195 -22.23 -4.85 17.95
CA LYS A 195 -22.39 -6.29 18.17
C LYS A 195 -21.72 -7.04 17.04
N VAL A 196 -20.73 -7.86 17.35
CA VAL A 196 -19.91 -8.60 16.41
C VAL A 196 -20.22 -10.08 16.50
N VAL A 197 -20.51 -10.70 15.36
CA VAL A 197 -20.64 -12.16 15.24
C VAL A 197 -19.48 -12.67 14.39
N VAL A 198 -18.69 -13.58 14.94
CA VAL A 198 -17.59 -14.24 14.26
C VAL A 198 -17.99 -15.67 13.95
N ASN A 199 -18.03 -16.04 12.69
CA ASN A 199 -18.31 -17.41 12.25
C ASN A 199 -17.04 -18.10 11.79
N GLY A 200 -16.56 -19.01 12.58
CA GLY A 200 -15.27 -19.66 12.56
C GLY A 200 -14.62 -19.54 13.93
N ALA A 201 -13.83 -20.55 14.31
CA ALA A 201 -13.08 -20.56 15.55
C ALA A 201 -11.68 -21.20 15.34
N GLY A 202 -11.14 -20.99 14.14
CA GLY A 202 -9.76 -21.33 13.78
C GLY A 202 -8.78 -20.21 14.11
N ALA A 203 -7.54 -20.37 13.66
CA ALA A 203 -6.43 -19.45 13.92
C ALA A 203 -6.77 -17.99 13.55
N SER A 204 -7.23 -17.74 12.34
CA SER A 204 -7.60 -16.40 11.88
C SER A 204 -8.74 -15.79 12.69
N ALA A 205 -9.80 -16.55 12.98
CA ALA A 205 -10.98 -16.05 13.69
C ALA A 205 -10.64 -15.61 15.13
N ILE A 206 -9.81 -16.38 15.84
CA ILE A 206 -9.32 -16.05 17.18
C ILE A 206 -8.46 -14.79 17.14
N ALA A 207 -7.51 -14.70 16.22
CA ALA A 207 -6.63 -13.55 16.08
C ALA A 207 -7.40 -12.28 15.70
N CYS A 208 -8.35 -12.35 14.76
CA CYS A 208 -9.22 -11.23 14.39
C CYS A 208 -10.04 -10.74 15.58
N THR A 209 -10.63 -11.66 16.34
CA THR A 209 -11.42 -11.33 17.52
C THR A 209 -10.58 -10.60 18.57
N ASN A 210 -9.37 -11.08 18.82
CA ASN A 210 -8.45 -10.44 19.77
C ASN A 210 -8.10 -9.01 19.30
N LEU A 211 -7.74 -8.83 18.06
CA LEU A 211 -7.36 -7.51 17.56
C LEU A 211 -8.55 -6.53 17.48
N PHE A 212 -9.76 -7.01 17.20
CA PHE A 212 -10.99 -6.20 17.28
C PHE A 212 -11.21 -5.68 18.71
N LYS A 213 -11.04 -6.56 19.71
CA LYS A 213 -11.15 -6.19 21.13
C LYS A 213 -10.08 -5.16 21.53
N LEU A 214 -8.83 -5.36 21.15
CA LEU A 214 -7.75 -4.39 21.36
C LEU A 214 -8.00 -3.05 20.65
N SER A 215 -8.73 -3.06 19.54
CA SER A 215 -9.10 -1.86 18.80
C SER A 215 -10.34 -1.13 19.35
N GLY A 216 -10.98 -1.67 20.41
CA GLY A 216 -12.05 -1.00 21.14
C GLY A 216 -13.42 -1.70 21.10
N VAL A 217 -13.55 -2.86 20.44
CA VAL A 217 -14.76 -3.68 20.55
C VAL A 217 -14.85 -4.29 21.93
N LYS A 218 -15.97 -4.12 22.62
CA LYS A 218 -16.16 -4.67 23.96
C LYS A 218 -16.28 -6.19 23.93
N ASN A 219 -15.70 -6.85 24.93
CA ASN A 219 -15.66 -8.30 25.03
C ASN A 219 -17.07 -8.94 25.03
N GLU A 220 -17.98 -8.34 25.79
CA GLU A 220 -19.38 -8.77 25.90
C GLU A 220 -20.20 -8.64 24.61
N ASN A 221 -19.73 -7.86 23.66
CA ASN A 221 -20.40 -7.62 22.38
C ASN A 221 -19.96 -8.58 21.27
N VAL A 222 -19.04 -9.50 21.54
CA VAL A 222 -18.53 -10.45 20.53
C VAL A 222 -19.07 -11.84 20.81
N ILE A 223 -19.74 -12.43 19.81
CA ILE A 223 -20.21 -13.82 19.84
C ILE A 223 -19.44 -14.60 18.78
N MET A 224 -18.72 -15.64 19.20
CA MET A 224 -18.00 -16.56 18.31
C MET A 224 -18.80 -17.85 18.10
N CYS A 225 -18.83 -18.32 16.85
CA CYS A 225 -19.47 -19.56 16.45
C CYS A 225 -18.47 -20.50 15.78
N ASP A 226 -18.63 -21.79 16.02
CA ASP A 226 -17.95 -22.85 15.27
C ASP A 226 -18.98 -23.79 14.61
N ARG A 227 -18.54 -24.93 14.09
CA ARG A 227 -19.44 -25.93 13.44
C ARG A 227 -20.57 -26.45 14.33
N LEU A 228 -20.42 -26.35 15.64
CA LEU A 228 -21.43 -26.79 16.62
C LEU A 228 -22.32 -25.63 17.11
N GLY A 229 -22.15 -24.43 16.54
CA GLY A 229 -22.88 -23.22 16.94
C GLY A 229 -22.08 -22.30 17.86
N ILE A 230 -22.78 -21.53 18.69
CA ILE A 230 -22.19 -20.51 19.54
C ILE A 230 -21.27 -21.13 20.62
N ILE A 231 -20.12 -20.49 20.85
CA ILE A 231 -19.21 -20.83 21.94
C ILE A 231 -19.69 -20.08 23.19
N TYR A 232 -20.38 -20.81 24.08
CA TYR A 232 -20.95 -20.27 25.31
C TYR A 232 -20.29 -20.87 26.56
N LYS A 233 -20.37 -20.18 27.70
CA LYS A 233 -19.83 -20.66 28.96
C LYS A 233 -20.47 -21.97 29.39
N GLY A 234 -19.65 -22.97 29.72
CA GLY A 234 -20.10 -24.30 30.12
C GLY A 234 -20.41 -25.24 28.91
N ARG A 235 -20.13 -24.86 27.68
CA ARG A 235 -20.21 -25.75 26.54
C ARG A 235 -19.08 -26.80 26.60
N GLU A 236 -19.44 -28.07 26.45
CA GLU A 236 -18.48 -29.17 26.41
C GLU A 236 -17.63 -29.17 25.13
N LYS A 237 -16.47 -29.82 25.18
CA LYS A 237 -15.56 -30.01 24.02
C LYS A 237 -15.08 -28.70 23.35
N VAL A 238 -14.79 -27.71 24.17
CA VAL A 238 -14.17 -26.46 23.74
C VAL A 238 -12.72 -26.46 24.20
N ASP A 239 -11.76 -26.29 23.29
CA ASP A 239 -10.33 -26.17 23.62
C ASP A 239 -10.03 -24.86 24.40
N GLN A 240 -8.83 -24.78 24.96
CA GLN A 240 -8.41 -23.64 25.78
C GLN A 240 -8.45 -22.30 25.03
N PHE A 241 -8.12 -22.30 23.73
CA PHE A 241 -8.06 -21.06 22.94
C PHE A 241 -9.47 -20.53 22.63
N LYS A 242 -10.40 -21.41 22.29
CA LYS A 242 -11.81 -21.06 22.05
C LYS A 242 -12.52 -20.68 23.35
N SER A 243 -12.19 -21.32 24.45
CA SER A 243 -12.84 -21.09 25.75
C SER A 243 -12.70 -19.64 26.23
N THR A 244 -11.61 -18.95 25.86
CA THR A 244 -11.38 -17.52 26.18
C THR A 244 -12.42 -16.59 25.55
N HIS A 245 -13.11 -17.06 24.50
CA HIS A 245 -14.16 -16.32 23.80
C HIS A 245 -15.57 -16.77 24.15
N ALA A 246 -15.72 -17.67 25.10
CA ALA A 246 -17.03 -18.16 25.57
C ALA A 246 -17.83 -17.06 26.26
N VAL A 247 -19.05 -16.82 25.76
CA VAL A 247 -19.98 -15.81 26.28
C VAL A 247 -21.10 -16.43 27.09
N GLU A 248 -21.65 -15.68 28.04
CA GLU A 248 -22.85 -16.09 28.77
C GLU A 248 -24.08 -15.73 27.98
N THR A 249 -24.72 -16.73 27.38
CA THR A 249 -25.88 -16.53 26.51
C THR A 249 -26.77 -17.77 26.43
N LYS A 250 -28.06 -17.54 26.16
CA LYS A 250 -29.04 -18.61 25.88
C LYS A 250 -29.09 -18.96 24.38
N LEU A 251 -28.47 -18.16 23.52
CA LEU A 251 -28.41 -18.41 22.07
C LEU A 251 -27.54 -19.64 21.78
N ARG A 252 -27.83 -20.38 20.70
CA ARG A 252 -27.11 -21.62 20.34
C ARG A 252 -26.64 -21.65 18.89
N THR A 253 -27.37 -21.00 17.99
CA THR A 253 -27.13 -21.09 16.55
C THR A 253 -26.58 -19.80 15.97
N LEU A 254 -25.92 -19.90 14.81
CA LEU A 254 -25.44 -18.74 14.05
C LEU A 254 -26.58 -17.78 13.68
N ALA A 255 -27.73 -18.31 13.27
CA ALA A 255 -28.90 -17.51 12.91
C ALA A 255 -29.42 -16.66 14.07
N GLU A 256 -29.42 -17.22 15.29
CA GLU A 256 -29.78 -16.48 16.50
C GLU A 256 -28.75 -15.38 16.84
N ALA A 257 -27.45 -15.67 16.65
CA ALA A 257 -26.38 -14.70 16.92
C ALA A 257 -26.43 -13.51 15.96
N ILE A 258 -26.66 -13.76 14.67
CA ILE A 258 -26.67 -12.73 13.60
C ILE A 258 -27.85 -11.76 13.78
N LYS A 259 -28.94 -12.17 14.39
CA LYS A 259 -30.11 -11.31 14.58
C LYS A 259 -29.77 -10.05 15.37
N GLY A 260 -29.89 -8.90 14.70
CA GLY A 260 -29.59 -7.58 15.27
C GLY A 260 -28.09 -7.31 15.41
N ALA A 261 -27.21 -8.14 14.84
CA ALA A 261 -25.76 -7.89 14.83
C ALA A 261 -25.41 -6.73 13.89
N ASP A 262 -24.38 -5.97 14.26
CA ASP A 262 -23.85 -4.85 13.46
C ASP A 262 -22.76 -5.32 12.50
N VAL A 263 -21.95 -6.29 12.92
CA VAL A 263 -20.78 -6.81 12.20
C VAL A 263 -20.85 -8.32 12.13
N PHE A 264 -20.70 -8.86 10.94
CA PHE A 264 -20.47 -10.28 10.68
C PHE A 264 -19.05 -10.47 10.14
N LEU A 265 -18.26 -11.33 10.77
CA LEU A 265 -16.96 -11.78 10.28
C LEU A 265 -17.02 -13.29 10.01
N GLY A 266 -17.00 -13.66 8.75
CA GLY A 266 -16.94 -15.04 8.28
C GLY A 266 -15.50 -15.46 7.99
N LEU A 267 -15.05 -16.52 8.66
CA LEU A 267 -13.76 -17.18 8.48
C LEU A 267 -13.97 -18.71 8.62
N SER A 268 -14.91 -19.23 7.84
CA SER A 268 -15.42 -20.60 8.02
C SER A 268 -15.52 -21.36 6.69
N ALA A 269 -16.71 -21.50 6.15
CA ALA A 269 -16.99 -22.27 4.94
C ALA A 269 -18.01 -21.55 4.05
N LYS A 270 -17.98 -21.86 2.76
CA LYS A 270 -18.92 -21.30 1.78
C LYS A 270 -20.38 -21.58 2.13
N ASP A 271 -21.26 -20.67 1.72
CA ASP A 271 -22.72 -20.81 1.69
C ASP A 271 -23.37 -21.11 3.07
N VAL A 272 -22.69 -20.78 4.19
CA VAL A 272 -23.24 -21.01 5.54
C VAL A 272 -24.15 -19.88 6.04
N VAL A 273 -24.19 -18.75 5.33
CA VAL A 273 -25.03 -17.59 5.66
C VAL A 273 -26.13 -17.43 4.61
N THR A 274 -27.37 -17.27 5.07
CA THR A 274 -28.54 -17.11 4.21
C THR A 274 -28.96 -15.65 4.06
N LYS A 275 -29.74 -15.34 3.01
CA LYS A 275 -30.35 -14.01 2.82
C LYS A 275 -31.19 -13.57 4.02
N ASP A 276 -31.90 -14.50 4.67
CA ASP A 276 -32.74 -14.17 5.83
C ASP A 276 -31.92 -13.83 7.07
N MET A 277 -30.76 -14.48 7.26
CA MET A 277 -29.80 -14.07 8.29
C MET A 277 -29.32 -12.63 8.05
N ILE A 278 -28.94 -12.28 6.82
CA ILE A 278 -28.50 -10.93 6.46
C ILE A 278 -29.61 -9.88 6.65
N LYS A 279 -30.85 -10.20 6.27
CA LYS A 279 -32.01 -9.32 6.53
C LYS A 279 -32.22 -9.04 8.01
N SER A 280 -31.92 -10.02 8.87
CA SER A 280 -32.10 -9.93 10.34
C SER A 280 -31.06 -9.08 11.06
N MET A 281 -29.96 -8.71 10.40
CA MET A 281 -28.91 -7.86 10.96
C MET A 281 -29.40 -6.44 11.28
N GLY A 282 -28.63 -5.75 12.10
CA GLY A 282 -28.85 -4.35 12.44
C GLY A 282 -28.81 -3.42 11.21
N LYS A 283 -29.12 -2.14 11.39
CA LYS A 283 -29.08 -1.11 10.35
C LYS A 283 -27.62 -0.85 9.90
N ASN A 284 -27.39 -0.63 8.60
CA ASN A 284 -26.07 -0.44 8.00
C ASN A 284 -25.09 -1.55 8.46
N PRO A 285 -25.36 -2.83 8.14
CA PRO A 285 -24.52 -3.93 8.60
C PRO A 285 -23.17 -3.94 7.89
N ILE A 286 -22.15 -4.40 8.60
CA ILE A 286 -20.80 -4.63 8.09
C ILE A 286 -20.61 -6.13 7.94
N ILE A 287 -20.30 -6.59 6.73
CA ILE A 287 -20.28 -8.02 6.40
C ILE A 287 -18.92 -8.36 5.76
N PHE A 288 -18.08 -9.06 6.50
CA PHE A 288 -16.82 -9.60 6.03
C PHE A 288 -16.96 -11.10 5.79
N ALA A 289 -17.19 -11.49 4.54
CA ALA A 289 -17.35 -12.89 4.12
C ALA A 289 -16.02 -13.36 3.50
N CYS A 290 -15.11 -13.84 4.34
CA CYS A 290 -13.70 -14.05 3.99
C CYS A 290 -13.32 -15.52 3.80
N ALA A 291 -14.26 -16.46 3.76
CA ALA A 291 -13.97 -17.86 3.43
C ALA A 291 -13.38 -17.98 2.02
N ASN A 292 -12.38 -18.85 1.86
CA ASN A 292 -11.69 -19.13 0.59
C ASN A 292 -11.94 -20.60 0.16
N PRO A 293 -12.12 -20.87 -1.16
CA PRO A 293 -12.15 -19.93 -2.28
C PRO A 293 -13.49 -19.20 -2.45
N ASP A 294 -14.56 -19.69 -1.86
CA ASP A 294 -15.91 -19.13 -1.94
C ASP A 294 -16.34 -18.56 -0.59
N PRO A 295 -16.96 -17.35 -0.56
CA PRO A 295 -17.37 -16.70 0.67
C PRO A 295 -18.57 -17.39 1.34
N GLU A 296 -18.80 -17.10 2.62
CA GLU A 296 -19.96 -17.58 3.40
C GLU A 296 -21.30 -17.19 2.79
N ILE A 297 -21.32 -16.08 2.07
CA ILE A 297 -22.42 -15.61 1.23
C ILE A 297 -21.85 -14.71 0.13
N LYS A 298 -22.35 -14.86 -1.09
CA LYS A 298 -21.91 -14.03 -2.23
C LYS A 298 -22.40 -12.60 -2.08
N PRO A 299 -21.58 -11.57 -2.42
CA PRO A 299 -21.97 -10.16 -2.37
C PRO A 299 -23.28 -9.85 -3.11
N GLU A 300 -23.52 -10.46 -4.28
CA GLU A 300 -24.76 -10.25 -5.05
C GLU A 300 -26.01 -10.64 -4.26
N LEU A 301 -25.92 -11.70 -3.44
CA LEU A 301 -27.04 -12.14 -2.60
C LEU A 301 -27.28 -11.20 -1.41
N ILE A 302 -26.22 -10.51 -0.96
CA ILE A 302 -26.32 -9.47 0.07
C ILE A 302 -27.01 -8.24 -0.52
N ASP A 303 -26.56 -7.78 -1.69
CA ASP A 303 -27.09 -6.59 -2.37
C ASP A 303 -28.58 -6.71 -2.70
N GLU A 304 -29.06 -7.91 -3.04
CA GLU A 304 -30.48 -8.18 -3.28
C GLU A 304 -31.38 -7.87 -2.07
N VAL A 305 -30.83 -7.95 -0.86
CA VAL A 305 -31.62 -7.85 0.39
C VAL A 305 -31.23 -6.69 1.29
N ARG A 306 -30.01 -6.13 1.13
CA ARG A 306 -29.44 -5.07 1.98
C ARG A 306 -28.52 -4.12 1.19
N SER A 307 -29.10 -3.12 0.53
CA SER A 307 -28.36 -2.07 -0.18
C SER A 307 -27.56 -1.14 0.76
N ASP A 308 -27.86 -1.16 2.06
CA ASP A 308 -27.17 -0.39 3.09
C ASP A 308 -25.90 -1.08 3.64
N ALA A 309 -25.65 -2.34 3.29
CA ALA A 309 -24.51 -3.09 3.77
C ALA A 309 -23.16 -2.55 3.26
N ILE A 310 -22.10 -2.72 4.09
CA ILE A 310 -20.70 -2.59 3.69
C ILE A 310 -20.13 -4.00 3.62
N VAL A 311 -19.66 -4.41 2.44
CA VAL A 311 -19.23 -5.78 2.19
C VAL A 311 -17.74 -5.82 1.86
N ALA A 312 -17.03 -6.80 2.43
CA ALA A 312 -15.66 -7.17 2.05
C ALA A 312 -15.54 -8.69 1.93
N THR A 313 -14.65 -9.16 1.06
CA THR A 313 -14.41 -10.58 0.82
C THR A 313 -12.90 -10.88 0.68
N GLY A 314 -12.51 -12.15 0.72
CA GLY A 314 -11.14 -12.57 0.39
C GLY A 314 -10.83 -12.53 -1.11
N ARG A 315 -11.83 -12.41 -1.98
CA ARG A 315 -11.70 -12.51 -3.44
C ARG A 315 -11.29 -11.17 -4.08
N SER A 316 -10.42 -11.26 -5.09
CA SER A 316 -9.92 -10.10 -5.85
C SER A 316 -10.93 -9.52 -6.86
N ASP A 317 -12.00 -10.26 -7.18
CA ASP A 317 -13.04 -9.85 -8.14
C ASP A 317 -14.15 -8.99 -7.53
N TYR A 318 -14.07 -8.74 -6.22
CA TYR A 318 -15.01 -7.88 -5.49
C TYR A 318 -14.31 -6.65 -4.89
N PRO A 319 -15.04 -5.56 -4.65
CA PRO A 319 -14.54 -4.43 -3.86
C PRO A 319 -14.10 -4.88 -2.45
N ASN A 320 -13.21 -4.10 -1.85
CA ASN A 320 -12.75 -4.33 -0.48
C ASN A 320 -12.12 -5.73 -0.26
N GLN A 321 -11.19 -6.12 -1.12
CA GLN A 321 -10.50 -7.39 -0.97
C GLN A 321 -9.71 -7.44 0.34
N VAL A 322 -10.04 -8.35 1.24
CA VAL A 322 -9.25 -8.69 2.43
C VAL A 322 -8.13 -9.63 2.01
N ASN A 323 -6.90 -9.09 1.91
CA ASN A 323 -5.74 -9.84 1.45
C ASN A 323 -4.53 -9.53 2.34
N ASN A 324 -3.91 -10.56 2.94
CA ASN A 324 -2.77 -10.45 3.84
C ASN A 324 -1.57 -9.74 3.21
N LEU A 325 -1.49 -9.71 1.87
CA LEU A 325 -0.43 -9.03 1.12
C LEU A 325 -0.35 -7.51 1.42
N ILE A 326 -1.46 -6.89 1.85
CA ILE A 326 -1.46 -5.48 2.26
C ILE A 326 -0.71 -5.30 3.59
N GLY A 327 -0.49 -6.36 4.37
CA GLY A 327 0.04 -6.30 5.74
C GLY A 327 1.44 -6.88 5.89
N PHE A 328 1.59 -8.20 5.78
CA PHE A 328 2.76 -8.92 6.28
C PHE A 328 4.12 -8.42 5.75
N PRO A 329 4.30 -8.10 4.45
CA PRO A 329 5.62 -7.72 3.98
C PRO A 329 6.09 -6.41 4.61
N TYR A 330 5.18 -5.47 4.72
CA TYR A 330 5.43 -4.13 5.25
C TYR A 330 5.63 -4.12 6.76
N ILE A 331 4.91 -5.01 7.49
CA ILE A 331 5.06 -5.19 8.93
C ILE A 331 6.46 -5.73 9.23
N PHE A 332 6.90 -6.76 8.50
CA PHE A 332 8.27 -7.27 8.61
C PHE A 332 9.31 -6.21 8.25
N ARG A 333 9.06 -5.41 7.20
CA ARG A 333 9.99 -4.33 6.84
C ARG A 333 10.19 -3.35 7.99
N GLY A 334 9.11 -2.88 8.61
CA GLY A 334 9.19 -1.99 9.77
C GLY A 334 9.91 -2.64 10.97
N ALA A 335 9.60 -3.91 11.25
CA ALA A 335 10.23 -4.65 12.34
C ALA A 335 11.74 -4.89 12.11
N LEU A 336 12.14 -5.28 10.90
CA LEU A 336 13.55 -5.51 10.54
C LEU A 336 14.38 -4.22 10.60
N ASP A 337 13.87 -3.10 10.12
CA ASP A 337 14.62 -1.83 10.06
C ASP A 337 14.96 -1.27 11.43
N VAL A 338 14.13 -1.55 12.44
CA VAL A 338 14.41 -1.23 13.84
C VAL A 338 15.02 -2.40 14.63
N ARG A 339 15.35 -3.51 13.96
CA ARG A 339 15.87 -4.75 14.61
C ARG A 339 14.98 -5.16 15.79
N ALA A 340 13.66 -5.20 15.56
CA ALA A 340 12.71 -5.52 16.62
C ALA A 340 12.95 -6.93 17.17
N LYS A 341 12.69 -7.11 18.46
CA LYS A 341 12.74 -8.42 19.12
C LYS A 341 11.51 -9.27 18.82
N GLU A 342 10.39 -8.60 18.60
CA GLU A 342 9.09 -9.21 18.35
C GLU A 342 8.21 -8.28 17.51
N ILE A 343 7.13 -8.82 16.97
CA ILE A 343 6.00 -8.05 16.46
C ILE A 343 4.88 -8.16 17.50
N ASN A 344 4.77 -7.14 18.36
CA ASN A 344 3.79 -7.12 19.46
C ASN A 344 2.43 -6.52 19.02
N GLU A 345 1.47 -6.50 19.95
CA GLU A 345 0.10 -6.06 19.67
C GLU A 345 0.04 -4.57 19.28
N ASP A 346 0.86 -3.71 19.88
CA ASP A 346 0.91 -2.28 19.55
C ASP A 346 1.35 -2.07 18.08
N MET A 347 2.30 -2.85 17.61
CA MET A 347 2.76 -2.82 16.22
C MET A 347 1.67 -3.29 15.24
N LYS A 348 0.89 -4.32 15.60
CA LYS A 348 -0.24 -4.82 14.80
C LYS A 348 -1.37 -3.81 14.72
N VAL A 349 -1.73 -3.18 15.84
CA VAL A 349 -2.73 -2.11 15.89
C VAL A 349 -2.27 -0.88 15.09
N ALA A 350 -0.99 -0.53 15.17
CA ALA A 350 -0.42 0.57 14.40
C ALA A 350 -0.50 0.30 12.88
N ALA A 351 -0.18 -0.92 12.46
CA ALA A 351 -0.32 -1.34 11.06
C ALA A 351 -1.78 -1.24 10.57
N ALA A 352 -2.74 -1.77 11.35
CA ALA A 352 -4.16 -1.70 11.00
C ALA A 352 -4.66 -0.24 10.87
N LYS A 353 -4.27 0.63 11.80
CA LYS A 353 -4.61 2.06 11.75
C LYS A 353 -3.98 2.77 10.55
N ALA A 354 -2.73 2.45 10.23
CA ALA A 354 -2.02 3.03 9.08
C ALA A 354 -2.69 2.63 7.75
N ILE A 355 -3.09 1.37 7.59
CA ILE A 355 -3.83 0.87 6.43
C ILE A 355 -5.19 1.57 6.32
N ALA A 356 -5.93 1.68 7.44
CA ALA A 356 -7.22 2.36 7.46
C ALA A 356 -7.09 3.85 7.09
N GLN A 357 -6.08 4.54 7.62
CA GLN A 357 -5.81 5.94 7.31
C GLN A 357 -5.47 6.15 5.84
N LEU A 358 -4.63 5.28 5.26
CA LEU A 358 -4.25 5.36 3.84
C LEU A 358 -5.45 5.27 2.89
N ALA A 359 -6.46 4.45 3.21
CA ALA A 359 -7.68 4.36 2.43
C ALA A 359 -8.53 5.66 2.45
N ARG A 360 -8.37 6.48 3.49
CA ARG A 360 -9.06 7.79 3.62
C ARG A 360 -8.38 8.90 2.83
N GLU A 361 -7.13 8.72 2.50
CA GLU A 361 -6.34 9.70 1.74
C GLU A 361 -6.71 9.67 0.26
N GLU A 362 -6.67 10.82 -0.38
CA GLU A 362 -6.89 10.92 -1.82
C GLU A 362 -5.82 10.10 -2.56
N VAL A 363 -6.27 9.30 -3.54
CA VAL A 363 -5.36 8.50 -4.38
C VAL A 363 -4.73 9.41 -5.43
N PRO A 364 -3.38 9.59 -5.42
CA PRO A 364 -2.69 10.37 -6.44
C PRO A 364 -2.84 9.79 -7.84
N ASP A 365 -2.72 10.63 -8.88
CA ASP A 365 -2.85 10.18 -10.28
C ASP A 365 -1.84 9.08 -10.65
N GLU A 366 -0.64 9.14 -10.10
CA GLU A 366 0.43 8.15 -10.29
C GLU A 366 0.05 6.74 -9.80
N VAL A 367 -0.90 6.68 -8.86
CA VAL A 367 -1.37 5.43 -8.23
C VAL A 367 -2.62 4.87 -8.90
N ILE A 368 -3.32 5.66 -9.74
CA ILE A 368 -4.59 5.25 -10.39
C ILE A 368 -4.42 3.97 -11.21
N ALA A 369 -3.26 3.74 -11.81
CA ALA A 369 -2.97 2.52 -12.55
C ALA A 369 -3.13 1.24 -11.69
N ALA A 370 -2.81 1.31 -10.39
CA ALA A 370 -3.01 0.22 -9.44
C ALA A 370 -4.50 -0.11 -9.18
N TYR A 371 -5.39 0.78 -9.62
CA TYR A 371 -6.85 0.68 -9.46
C TYR A 371 -7.58 0.51 -10.81
N GLY A 372 -6.89 -0.01 -11.82
CA GLY A 372 -7.50 -0.28 -13.14
C GLY A 372 -7.89 0.98 -13.93
N GLY A 373 -7.31 2.13 -13.59
CA GLY A 373 -7.57 3.41 -14.26
C GLY A 373 -8.74 4.22 -13.69
N GLU A 374 -9.46 3.70 -12.71
CA GLU A 374 -10.52 4.43 -12.00
C GLU A 374 -9.99 4.93 -10.64
N ARG A 375 -10.31 6.19 -10.27
CA ARG A 375 -9.92 6.73 -8.97
C ARG A 375 -10.90 6.26 -7.89
N PRO A 376 -10.47 5.41 -6.94
CA PRO A 376 -11.33 5.01 -5.84
C PRO A 376 -11.60 6.21 -4.92
N ARG A 377 -12.76 6.20 -4.30
CA ARG A 377 -13.16 7.20 -3.30
C ARG A 377 -13.51 6.48 -2.00
N TYR A 378 -13.01 7.01 -0.89
CA TYR A 378 -13.35 6.51 0.43
C TYR A 378 -14.87 6.39 0.60
N GLY A 379 -15.34 5.20 0.91
CA GLY A 379 -16.76 4.87 0.99
C GLY A 379 -17.01 3.37 1.06
N LYS A 380 -18.24 2.93 0.88
CA LYS A 380 -18.66 1.52 1.04
C LYS A 380 -17.88 0.53 0.16
N GLU A 381 -17.45 0.97 -1.02
CA GLU A 381 -16.71 0.14 -1.98
C GLU A 381 -15.18 0.31 -1.88
N TYR A 382 -14.72 1.17 -0.98
CA TYR A 382 -13.30 1.43 -0.77
C TYR A 382 -13.01 1.74 0.71
N ILE A 383 -12.88 0.68 1.52
CA ILE A 383 -12.56 0.74 2.96
C ILE A 383 -11.11 0.32 3.26
N ILE A 384 -10.42 -0.30 2.32
CA ILE A 384 -9.01 -0.70 2.38
C ILE A 384 -8.33 -0.40 1.04
N PRO A 385 -7.02 -0.08 1.02
CA PRO A 385 -6.29 0.20 -0.21
C PRO A 385 -6.09 -1.07 -1.06
N SER A 386 -5.77 -0.90 -2.35
CA SER A 386 -5.37 -2.00 -3.22
C SER A 386 -4.05 -2.61 -2.78
N THR A 387 -3.86 -3.92 -3.01
CA THR A 387 -2.60 -4.64 -2.78
C THR A 387 -1.42 -4.06 -3.56
N PHE A 388 -1.68 -3.39 -4.69
CA PHE A 388 -0.66 -2.78 -5.54
C PHE A 388 -0.44 -1.29 -5.30
N ASP A 389 -1.05 -0.71 -4.26
CA ASP A 389 -0.83 0.70 -3.92
C ASP A 389 0.63 0.91 -3.47
N PRO A 390 1.43 1.68 -4.23
CA PRO A 390 2.85 1.86 -3.93
C PRO A 390 3.12 2.67 -2.66
N ARG A 391 2.11 3.30 -2.07
CA ARG A 391 2.24 4.04 -0.81
C ARG A 391 2.35 3.13 0.41
N LEU A 392 1.91 1.86 0.28
CA LEU A 392 1.94 0.88 1.38
C LEU A 392 3.35 0.71 1.97
N ILE A 393 4.40 0.70 1.11
CA ILE A 393 5.79 0.51 1.55
C ILE A 393 6.32 1.64 2.42
N SER A 394 5.83 2.86 2.27
CA SER A 394 6.28 3.99 3.08
C SER A 394 5.44 4.21 4.34
N VAL A 395 4.15 3.89 4.28
CA VAL A 395 3.20 4.20 5.36
C VAL A 395 3.21 3.13 6.44
N ILE A 396 3.07 1.86 6.08
CA ILE A 396 2.92 0.78 7.06
C ILE A 396 4.21 0.52 7.83
N PRO A 397 5.40 0.35 7.19
CA PRO A 397 6.62 0.11 7.93
C PRO A 397 6.97 1.26 8.88
N ALA A 398 6.69 2.51 8.49
CA ALA A 398 6.94 3.66 9.35
C ALA A 398 6.08 3.62 10.63
N ALA A 399 4.80 3.29 10.50
CA ALA A 399 3.90 3.17 11.65
C ALA A 399 4.30 1.99 12.57
N VAL A 400 4.71 0.87 11.98
CA VAL A 400 5.17 -0.31 12.72
C VAL A 400 6.49 -0.03 13.46
N ALA A 401 7.45 0.61 12.79
CA ALA A 401 8.74 0.99 13.39
C ALA A 401 8.54 1.99 14.54
N GLU A 402 7.66 2.98 14.37
CA GLU A 402 7.33 3.94 15.43
C GLU A 402 6.71 3.24 16.65
N ALA A 403 5.76 2.32 16.43
CA ALA A 403 5.15 1.53 17.50
C ALA A 403 6.17 0.63 18.19
N ALA A 404 7.08 -0.01 17.44
CA ALA A 404 8.15 -0.82 18.01
C ALA A 404 9.10 0.01 18.91
N MET A 405 9.42 1.23 18.49
CA MET A 405 10.25 2.15 19.30
C MET A 405 9.53 2.60 20.57
N LYS A 406 8.21 2.87 20.49
CA LYS A 406 7.40 3.29 21.64
C LYS A 406 7.17 2.17 22.65
N SER A 407 6.96 0.95 22.19
CA SER A 407 6.72 -0.23 23.05
C SER A 407 8.00 -0.86 23.59
N GLY A 408 9.19 -0.41 23.16
CA GLY A 408 10.48 -0.96 23.60
C GLY A 408 10.88 -2.25 22.88
N ALA A 409 10.17 -2.66 21.83
CA ALA A 409 10.51 -3.82 21.02
C ALA A 409 11.73 -3.56 20.10
N ALA A 410 11.97 -2.30 19.73
CA ALA A 410 13.05 -1.88 18.85
C ALA A 410 14.42 -1.88 19.54
N ARG A 411 15.46 -2.43 18.87
CA ARG A 411 16.86 -2.33 19.28
C ARG A 411 17.59 -1.19 18.57
N LYS A 412 17.10 -0.74 17.43
CA LYS A 412 17.65 0.38 16.65
C LYS A 412 16.59 1.47 16.54
N LYS A 413 17.00 2.73 16.79
CA LYS A 413 16.08 3.87 16.69
C LYS A 413 16.18 4.52 15.30
N ILE A 414 15.03 4.90 14.75
CA ILE A 414 14.91 5.78 13.59
C ILE A 414 14.67 7.19 14.12
N VAL A 415 15.59 8.11 13.82
CA VAL A 415 15.55 9.49 14.34
C VAL A 415 14.61 10.37 13.52
N ASP A 416 14.60 10.18 12.19
CA ASP A 416 13.81 10.97 11.25
C ASP A 416 12.87 10.04 10.48
N LEU A 417 11.60 10.03 10.89
CA LEU A 417 10.55 9.19 10.30
C LEU A 417 10.17 9.64 8.89
N GLU A 418 10.23 10.94 8.59
CA GLU A 418 9.89 11.42 7.23
C GLU A 418 10.97 11.01 6.23
N LYS A 419 12.23 11.17 6.59
CA LYS A 419 13.34 10.65 5.79
C LYS A 419 13.24 9.13 5.61
N TYR A 420 12.87 8.41 6.65
CA TYR A 420 12.70 6.96 6.58
C TYR A 420 11.59 6.55 5.60
N LYS A 421 10.44 7.25 5.58
CA LYS A 421 9.38 7.04 4.58
C LYS A 421 9.88 7.28 3.15
N GLU A 422 10.67 8.32 2.96
CA GLU A 422 11.29 8.60 1.66
C GLU A 422 12.24 7.46 1.25
N ASP A 423 13.10 7.00 2.15
CA ASP A 423 14.04 5.89 1.89
C ASP A 423 13.32 4.58 1.57
N LEU A 424 12.19 4.30 2.23
CA LEU A 424 11.33 3.15 1.93
C LEU A 424 10.73 3.22 0.53
N SER A 425 10.19 4.37 0.14
CA SER A 425 9.63 4.56 -1.21
C SER A 425 10.68 4.30 -2.30
N ARG A 426 11.94 4.62 -2.05
CA ARG A 426 13.07 4.40 -2.98
C ARG A 426 13.45 2.94 -3.16
N ARG A 427 13.17 2.07 -2.19
CA ARG A 427 13.59 0.66 -2.24
C ARG A 427 12.98 -0.12 -3.39
N LEU A 428 11.70 0.13 -3.69
CA LEU A 428 10.97 -0.62 -4.72
C LEU A 428 11.12 -0.03 -6.12
N ASP A 429 11.46 1.25 -6.22
CA ASP A 429 11.64 1.94 -7.49
C ASP A 429 12.92 2.78 -7.50
N PRO A 430 14.03 2.23 -7.98
CA PRO A 430 15.29 2.97 -8.15
C PRO A 430 15.17 4.20 -9.07
N SER A 431 14.16 4.26 -9.94
CA SER A 431 13.91 5.42 -10.79
C SER A 431 13.36 6.60 -9.99
N MET A 432 12.69 6.37 -8.89
CA MET A 432 12.26 7.39 -7.93
C MET A 432 13.45 8.18 -7.33
N ASN A 433 14.64 7.59 -7.23
CA ASN A 433 15.83 8.28 -6.71
C ASN A 433 16.19 9.53 -7.51
N ILE A 434 16.11 9.47 -8.84
CA ILE A 434 16.47 10.59 -9.72
C ILE A 434 15.42 11.69 -9.60
N MET A 435 14.15 11.34 -9.67
CA MET A 435 13.04 12.28 -9.52
C MET A 435 13.03 12.94 -8.15
N GLN A 436 13.32 12.20 -7.09
CA GLN A 436 13.37 12.76 -5.73
C GLN A 436 14.56 13.70 -5.54
N ASN A 437 15.75 13.39 -6.07
CA ASN A 437 16.88 14.31 -6.02
C ASN A 437 16.55 15.62 -6.75
N ILE A 438 15.86 15.54 -7.89
CA ILE A 438 15.34 16.71 -8.61
C ILE A 438 14.33 17.45 -7.74
N ASN A 439 13.36 16.75 -7.15
CA ASN A 439 12.34 17.35 -6.27
C ASN A 439 12.93 18.02 -5.02
N ILE A 440 13.95 17.43 -4.40
CA ILE A 440 14.68 18.05 -3.26
C ILE A 440 15.34 19.35 -3.68
N GLN A 441 15.97 19.39 -4.85
CA GLN A 441 16.58 20.61 -5.37
C GLN A 441 15.54 21.68 -5.71
N ILE A 442 14.44 21.27 -6.34
CA ILE A 442 13.30 22.16 -6.67
C ILE A 442 12.69 22.77 -5.41
N LYS A 443 12.46 21.98 -4.37
CA LYS A 443 11.88 22.45 -3.08
C LYS A 443 12.76 23.49 -2.39
N LYS A 444 14.08 23.49 -2.59
CA LYS A 444 15.02 24.48 -2.03
C LYS A 444 14.91 25.85 -2.70
N SER A 445 14.47 25.91 -3.96
CA SER A 445 14.38 27.15 -4.74
C SER A 445 13.07 27.16 -5.53
N GLN A 446 11.96 27.41 -4.84
CA GLN A 446 10.63 27.42 -5.44
C GLN A 446 10.53 28.47 -6.55
N LYS A 447 10.14 28.02 -7.75
CA LYS A 447 9.98 28.82 -8.95
C LYS A 447 8.51 29.10 -9.24
N LYS A 448 8.24 30.27 -9.86
CA LYS A 448 6.91 30.60 -10.38
C LYS A 448 6.71 29.92 -11.72
N VAL A 449 5.73 29.03 -11.81
CA VAL A 449 5.41 28.27 -13.02
C VAL A 449 4.01 28.59 -13.50
N VAL A 450 3.92 29.06 -14.76
CA VAL A 450 2.64 29.39 -15.40
C VAL A 450 2.04 28.15 -16.05
N PHE A 451 0.79 27.87 -15.78
CA PHE A 451 -0.03 26.85 -16.42
C PHE A 451 -0.98 27.53 -17.39
N ALA A 452 -0.69 27.44 -18.69
CA ALA A 452 -1.38 28.24 -19.72
C ALA A 452 -2.86 27.86 -19.92
N GLU A 453 -3.22 26.60 -19.70
CA GLU A 453 -4.59 26.10 -19.84
C GLU A 453 -5.29 25.89 -18.48
N GLY A 454 -5.27 26.90 -17.60
CA GLY A 454 -5.76 26.80 -16.22
C GLY A 454 -7.26 26.52 -16.04
N GLU A 455 -8.07 26.59 -17.12
CA GLU A 455 -9.48 26.19 -17.09
C GLU A 455 -9.69 24.69 -17.42
N ASP A 456 -8.64 23.97 -17.87
CA ASP A 456 -8.72 22.54 -18.13
C ASP A 456 -8.62 21.74 -16.82
N PRO A 457 -9.52 20.78 -16.56
CA PRO A 457 -9.55 20.04 -15.30
C PRO A 457 -8.25 19.26 -15.00
N ASN A 458 -7.57 18.74 -16.03
CA ASN A 458 -6.34 17.98 -15.85
C ASN A 458 -5.15 18.88 -15.52
N ILE A 459 -5.06 20.02 -16.22
CA ILE A 459 -4.03 21.03 -15.97
C ILE A 459 -4.24 21.66 -14.58
N LEU A 460 -5.48 21.91 -14.19
CA LEU A 460 -5.81 22.42 -12.86
C LEU A 460 -5.39 21.44 -11.75
N ARG A 461 -5.68 20.15 -11.91
CA ARG A 461 -5.21 19.11 -10.98
C ARG A 461 -3.69 19.06 -10.90
N ALA A 462 -3.00 19.14 -12.04
CA ALA A 462 -1.55 19.19 -12.07
C ALA A 462 -0.99 20.40 -11.32
N ALA A 463 -1.56 21.58 -11.49
CA ALA A 463 -1.16 22.78 -10.77
C ALA A 463 -1.41 22.69 -9.26
N VAL A 464 -2.53 22.08 -8.85
CA VAL A 464 -2.86 21.82 -7.43
C VAL A 464 -1.87 20.81 -6.85
N ALA A 465 -1.59 19.71 -7.53
CA ALA A 465 -0.61 18.70 -7.12
C ALA A 465 0.80 19.32 -6.99
N PHE A 466 1.20 20.15 -7.97
CA PHE A 466 2.47 20.87 -7.97
C PHE A 466 2.61 21.77 -6.72
N LYS A 467 1.57 22.50 -6.35
CA LYS A 467 1.53 23.35 -5.15
C LYS A 467 1.60 22.52 -3.86
N ASN A 468 0.72 21.50 -3.75
CA ASN A 468 0.63 20.67 -2.55
C ASN A 468 1.94 19.91 -2.29
N SER A 469 2.62 19.48 -3.35
CA SER A 469 3.94 18.84 -3.27
C SER A 469 5.10 19.82 -3.01
N LYS A 470 4.80 21.14 -2.89
CA LYS A 470 5.79 22.21 -2.65
C LYS A 470 6.89 22.28 -3.73
N LEU A 471 6.54 21.94 -4.97
CA LEU A 471 7.50 21.97 -6.09
C LEU A 471 7.69 23.37 -6.67
N GLY A 472 6.78 24.30 -6.40
CA GLY A 472 6.86 25.69 -6.83
C GLY A 472 5.57 26.46 -6.58
N ILE A 473 5.50 27.65 -7.15
CA ILE A 473 4.34 28.56 -7.05
C ILE A 473 3.61 28.52 -8.39
N PRO A 474 2.47 27.82 -8.51
CA PRO A 474 1.71 27.79 -9.75
C PRO A 474 0.94 29.09 -9.98
N ILE A 475 0.91 29.54 -11.24
CA ILE A 475 0.09 30.65 -11.73
C ILE A 475 -0.80 30.10 -12.84
N LEU A 476 -2.11 30.26 -12.72
CA LEU A 476 -3.08 29.78 -13.71
C LEU A 476 -3.49 30.91 -14.66
N ILE A 477 -3.46 30.65 -15.98
CA ILE A 477 -4.08 31.57 -16.96
C ILE A 477 -5.49 31.10 -17.24
N GLY A 478 -6.47 31.93 -16.94
CA GLY A 478 -7.87 31.61 -17.17
C GLY A 478 -8.83 32.68 -16.66
N LYS A 479 -10.11 32.48 -16.94
CA LYS A 479 -11.17 33.31 -16.34
C LYS A 479 -11.40 32.84 -14.91
N GLU A 480 -11.29 33.73 -13.96
CA GLU A 480 -11.38 33.42 -12.52
C GLU A 480 -12.65 32.64 -12.16
N GLU A 481 -13.79 33.02 -12.71
CA GLU A 481 -15.08 32.36 -12.49
C GLU A 481 -15.04 30.89 -12.94
N ARG A 482 -14.46 30.62 -14.14
CA ARG A 482 -14.36 29.26 -14.67
C ARG A 482 -13.35 28.39 -13.90
N VAL A 483 -12.23 28.97 -13.49
CA VAL A 483 -11.23 28.25 -12.70
C VAL A 483 -11.82 27.88 -11.34
N LYS A 484 -12.54 28.79 -10.68
CA LYS A 484 -13.22 28.51 -9.40
C LYS A 484 -14.31 27.43 -9.54
N GLU A 485 -15.09 27.48 -10.61
CA GLU A 485 -16.08 26.43 -10.92
C GLU A 485 -15.40 25.05 -11.10
N GLN A 486 -14.27 24.98 -11.81
CA GLN A 486 -13.53 23.74 -12.00
C GLN A 486 -12.87 23.25 -10.70
N LEU A 487 -12.36 24.13 -9.84
CA LEU A 487 -11.88 23.77 -8.50
C LEU A 487 -12.97 23.05 -7.70
N LYS A 488 -14.18 23.57 -7.71
CA LYS A 488 -15.34 22.96 -7.06
C LYS A 488 -15.70 21.60 -7.66
N ASN A 489 -15.66 21.48 -9.00
CA ASN A 489 -15.94 20.22 -9.71
C ASN A 489 -14.95 19.11 -9.38
N ILE A 490 -13.69 19.44 -9.07
CA ILE A 490 -12.66 18.48 -8.65
C ILE A 490 -12.64 18.25 -7.12
N GLY A 491 -13.60 18.85 -6.37
CA GLY A 491 -13.77 18.62 -4.94
C GLY A 491 -12.91 19.50 -4.03
N LEU A 492 -12.35 20.59 -4.55
CA LEU A 492 -11.58 21.56 -3.78
C LEU A 492 -12.41 22.81 -3.43
N ASP A 493 -11.97 23.53 -2.37
CA ASP A 493 -12.54 24.82 -2.03
C ASP A 493 -12.30 25.81 -3.18
N GLU A 494 -13.34 26.55 -3.59
CA GLU A 494 -13.26 27.60 -4.61
C GLU A 494 -12.27 28.73 -4.25
N ASN A 495 -11.95 28.88 -2.97
CA ASN A 495 -10.96 29.82 -2.44
C ASN A 495 -9.55 29.20 -2.28
N PHE A 496 -9.30 28.05 -2.91
CA PHE A 496 -7.97 27.44 -2.90
C PHE A 496 -6.92 28.45 -3.40
N ASN A 497 -5.97 28.81 -2.54
CA ASN A 497 -5.03 29.92 -2.76
C ASN A 497 -4.03 29.63 -3.90
N ILE A 498 -4.46 29.84 -5.15
CA ILE A 498 -3.63 29.84 -6.38
C ILE A 498 -3.80 31.19 -7.08
N GLU A 499 -2.71 31.77 -7.56
CA GLU A 499 -2.74 32.99 -8.37
C GLU A 499 -3.40 32.70 -9.73
N ILE A 500 -4.47 33.44 -10.06
CA ILE A 500 -5.17 33.35 -11.34
C ILE A 500 -4.93 34.65 -12.09
N VAL A 501 -4.44 34.57 -13.31
CA VAL A 501 -4.14 35.71 -14.19
C VAL A 501 -5.01 35.64 -15.44
N SER A 502 -5.57 36.76 -15.83
CA SER A 502 -6.36 36.86 -17.06
C SER A 502 -5.88 37.99 -17.95
N SER A 503 -6.22 37.93 -19.24
CA SER A 503 -5.93 38.98 -20.21
C SER A 503 -6.67 40.29 -19.95
N LYS A 504 -7.47 40.39 -18.88
CA LYS A 504 -8.12 41.60 -18.40
C LYS A 504 -7.18 42.54 -17.62
N ASP A 505 -6.01 42.04 -17.16
CA ASP A 505 -4.99 42.86 -16.49
C ASP A 505 -4.37 43.83 -17.52
N THR A 506 -4.77 45.10 -17.42
CA THR A 506 -4.39 46.13 -18.38
C THR A 506 -2.92 46.48 -18.34
N ASP A 507 -2.29 46.49 -17.16
CA ASP A 507 -0.90 46.91 -16.98
C ASP A 507 0.05 45.82 -17.54
N LYS A 508 -0.20 44.58 -17.20
CA LYS A 508 0.55 43.43 -17.76
C LYS A 508 0.33 43.32 -19.26
N ARG A 509 -0.89 43.55 -19.73
CA ARG A 509 -1.22 43.51 -21.16
C ARG A 509 -0.41 44.55 -21.95
N GLU A 510 -0.34 45.77 -21.50
CA GLU A 510 0.44 46.84 -22.18
C GLU A 510 1.94 46.48 -22.19
N LYS A 511 2.47 46.02 -21.04
CA LYS A 511 3.87 45.56 -20.93
C LYS A 511 4.17 44.47 -21.94
N TYR A 512 3.32 43.44 -22.06
CA TYR A 512 3.53 42.29 -22.95
C TYR A 512 3.31 42.67 -24.42
N THR A 513 2.35 43.53 -24.73
CA THR A 513 2.14 44.05 -26.07
C THR A 513 3.38 44.80 -26.58
N LYS A 514 3.92 45.71 -25.77
CA LYS A 514 5.16 46.43 -26.09
C LYS A 514 6.35 45.50 -26.31
N HIS A 515 6.49 44.47 -25.42
CA HIS A 515 7.55 43.48 -25.55
C HIS A 515 7.44 42.71 -26.87
N LEU A 516 6.25 42.19 -27.18
CA LEU A 516 5.99 41.43 -28.40
C LEU A 516 6.16 42.28 -29.65
N TYR A 517 5.65 43.51 -29.64
CA TYR A 517 5.79 44.45 -30.75
C TYR A 517 7.25 44.82 -31.02
N LYS A 518 8.03 45.15 -30.01
CA LYS A 518 9.47 45.42 -30.14
C LYS A 518 10.20 44.29 -30.84
N LYS A 519 9.80 43.05 -30.64
CA LYS A 519 10.39 41.87 -31.26
C LYS A 519 9.92 41.70 -32.72
N LEU A 520 8.62 41.84 -32.98
CA LEU A 520 7.99 41.43 -34.25
C LEU A 520 7.79 42.59 -35.27
N GLN A 521 8.01 43.86 -34.85
CA GLN A 521 7.83 45.01 -35.74
C GLN A 521 8.63 44.92 -37.06
N ARG A 522 9.87 44.35 -37.01
CA ARG A 522 10.70 44.18 -38.21
C ARG A 522 10.23 43.06 -39.13
N SER A 523 9.37 42.17 -38.63
CA SER A 523 8.69 41.14 -39.39
C SER A 523 7.35 41.64 -39.97
N GLY A 524 7.04 42.93 -39.83
CA GLY A 524 5.84 43.56 -40.38
C GLY A 524 4.59 43.49 -39.51
N MET A 525 4.70 42.98 -38.28
CA MET A 525 3.55 42.90 -37.36
C MET A 525 3.25 44.25 -36.75
N LEU A 526 1.98 44.63 -36.72
CA LEU A 526 1.52 45.91 -36.12
C LEU A 526 1.28 45.76 -34.63
N GLU A 527 1.40 46.83 -33.85
CA GLU A 527 1.16 46.85 -32.43
C GLU A 527 -0.25 46.34 -32.05
N ARG A 528 -1.27 46.72 -32.82
CA ARG A 528 -2.66 46.26 -32.66
C ARG A 528 -2.80 44.74 -32.85
N GLU A 529 -1.97 44.13 -33.70
CA GLU A 529 -1.97 42.68 -33.92
C GLU A 529 -1.29 41.95 -32.75
N CYS A 530 -0.24 42.56 -32.21
CA CYS A 530 0.39 42.07 -30.97
C CYS A 530 -0.58 42.11 -29.80
N ASP A 531 -1.31 43.23 -29.62
CA ASP A 531 -2.34 43.37 -28.59
C ASP A 531 -3.48 42.34 -28.75
N HIS A 532 -3.88 42.06 -30.01
CA HIS A 532 -4.88 41.04 -30.28
C HIS A 532 -4.40 39.63 -29.89
N LEU A 533 -3.12 39.28 -30.18
CA LEU A 533 -2.53 38.01 -29.77
C LEU A 533 -2.47 37.90 -28.25
N ILE A 534 -2.00 38.92 -27.54
CA ILE A 534 -1.92 38.94 -26.09
C ILE A 534 -3.29 38.76 -25.45
N ARG A 535 -4.36 39.36 -25.99
CA ARG A 535 -5.73 39.21 -25.48
C ARG A 535 -6.32 37.82 -25.65
N ASN A 536 -6.02 37.17 -26.78
CA ASN A 536 -6.79 36.01 -27.23
C ASN A 536 -6.00 34.71 -27.16
N ASP A 537 -4.70 34.75 -26.88
CA ASP A 537 -3.87 33.54 -26.84
C ASP A 537 -3.11 33.39 -25.53
N ARG A 538 -3.51 32.39 -24.76
CA ARG A 538 -2.95 32.08 -23.45
C ARG A 538 -1.48 31.63 -23.51
N VAL A 539 -1.08 30.96 -24.59
CA VAL A 539 0.32 30.53 -24.77
C VAL A 539 1.20 31.75 -24.97
N THR A 540 0.78 32.70 -25.84
CA THR A 540 1.50 33.96 -26.06
C THR A 540 1.58 34.78 -24.78
N TRP A 541 0.48 34.89 -24.02
CA TRP A 541 0.46 35.57 -22.73
C TRP A 541 1.46 34.95 -21.74
N GLY A 542 1.39 33.61 -21.51
CA GLY A 542 2.27 32.92 -20.59
C GLY A 542 3.74 32.97 -21.01
N SER A 543 4.01 32.93 -22.31
CA SER A 543 5.36 33.11 -22.85
C SER A 543 5.92 34.49 -22.55
N CYS A 544 5.09 35.53 -22.67
CA CYS A 544 5.47 36.90 -22.31
C CYS A 544 5.72 37.06 -20.81
N MET A 545 4.96 36.35 -19.95
CA MET A 545 5.23 36.34 -18.51
C MET A 545 6.64 35.83 -18.22
N VAL A 546 7.05 34.75 -18.89
CA VAL A 546 8.41 34.19 -18.74
C VAL A 546 9.46 35.13 -19.33
N ALA A 547 9.24 35.63 -20.55
CA ALA A 547 10.18 36.51 -21.24
C ALA A 547 10.38 37.87 -20.49
N CYS A 548 9.36 38.37 -19.81
CA CYS A 548 9.41 39.61 -19.04
C CYS A 548 9.79 39.42 -17.56
N GLY A 549 10.08 38.19 -17.11
CA GLY A 549 10.51 37.87 -15.76
C GLY A 549 9.40 37.83 -14.69
N ASP A 550 8.11 37.82 -15.09
CA ASP A 550 6.98 37.72 -14.17
C ASP A 550 6.74 36.26 -13.73
N ALA A 551 7.32 35.29 -14.47
CA ALA A 551 7.39 33.87 -14.13
C ALA A 551 8.72 33.27 -14.58
N ASP A 552 9.09 32.12 -13.98
CA ASP A 552 10.37 31.43 -14.28
C ASP A 552 10.21 30.39 -15.41
N ALA A 553 9.05 29.78 -15.52
CA ALA A 553 8.76 28.72 -16.50
C ALA A 553 7.27 28.68 -16.86
N MET A 554 6.94 27.98 -17.94
CA MET A 554 5.57 27.75 -18.40
C MET A 554 5.34 26.28 -18.74
N VAL A 555 4.18 25.77 -18.32
CA VAL A 555 3.63 24.47 -18.75
C VAL A 555 2.48 24.73 -19.70
N THR A 556 2.51 24.12 -20.89
CA THR A 556 1.48 24.28 -21.93
C THR A 556 1.46 23.04 -22.85
N GLY A 557 0.43 22.91 -23.67
CA GLY A 557 0.28 21.84 -24.67
C GLY A 557 -0.70 20.74 -24.28
N GLY A 558 -1.36 20.82 -23.13
CA GLY A 558 -2.37 19.85 -22.69
C GLY A 558 -3.62 19.80 -23.57
N THR A 559 -3.98 20.95 -24.18
CA THR A 559 -5.20 21.08 -25.01
C THR A 559 -4.91 21.49 -26.45
N ARG A 560 -3.65 21.55 -26.87
CA ARG A 560 -3.25 22.08 -28.19
C ARG A 560 -2.21 21.21 -28.86
N HIS A 561 -2.18 21.30 -30.22
CA HIS A 561 -1.21 20.59 -31.01
C HIS A 561 0.21 21.15 -30.80
N HIS A 562 1.21 20.28 -30.68
CA HIS A 562 2.61 20.64 -30.40
C HIS A 562 3.18 21.68 -31.38
N ALA A 563 3.05 21.46 -32.70
CA ALA A 563 3.57 22.37 -33.72
C ALA A 563 3.00 23.79 -33.59
N ALA A 564 1.69 23.93 -33.37
CA ALA A 564 1.04 25.22 -33.17
C ALA A 564 1.50 25.93 -31.90
N THR A 565 1.81 25.17 -30.85
CA THR A 565 2.33 25.72 -29.61
C THR A 565 3.75 26.25 -29.78
N ILE A 566 4.64 25.49 -30.43
CA ILE A 566 6.02 25.91 -30.70
C ILE A 566 6.06 27.13 -31.59
N GLU A 567 5.21 27.22 -32.64
CA GLU A 567 5.13 28.41 -33.47
C GLU A 567 4.83 29.67 -32.68
N LYS A 568 3.91 29.58 -31.69
CA LYS A 568 3.58 30.72 -30.82
C LYS A 568 4.71 31.06 -29.84
N LEU A 569 5.36 30.06 -29.29
CA LEU A 569 6.52 30.24 -28.41
C LEU A 569 7.64 30.99 -29.14
N ASN A 570 7.95 30.61 -30.38
CA ASN A 570 9.00 31.22 -31.18
C ASN A 570 8.71 32.69 -31.56
N LYS A 571 7.44 33.13 -31.55
CA LYS A 571 7.08 34.53 -31.68
C LYS A 571 7.48 35.39 -30.49
N VAL A 572 7.57 34.79 -29.28
CA VAL A 572 7.84 35.48 -28.02
C VAL A 572 9.27 35.27 -27.51
N VAL A 573 9.77 34.03 -27.57
CA VAL A 573 11.08 33.64 -27.00
C VAL A 573 12.03 33.27 -28.14
N ASP A 574 13.25 33.80 -28.14
CA ASP A 574 14.34 33.42 -29.06
C ASP A 574 15.30 32.43 -28.38
N SER A 575 16.00 31.63 -29.17
CA SER A 575 17.20 30.94 -28.70
C SER A 575 18.30 31.95 -28.36
N ARG A 576 19.16 31.60 -27.40
CA ARG A 576 20.35 32.43 -27.15
C ARG A 576 21.24 32.49 -28.38
N PRO A 577 21.95 33.58 -28.60
CA PRO A 577 22.85 33.70 -29.75
C PRO A 577 23.86 32.54 -29.80
N GLY A 578 23.88 31.82 -30.91
CA GLY A 578 24.74 30.63 -31.09
C GLY A 578 24.22 29.33 -30.49
N GLU A 579 23.04 29.31 -29.86
CA GLU A 579 22.41 28.11 -29.33
C GLU A 579 21.18 27.71 -30.15
N ILE A 580 20.85 26.42 -30.10
CA ILE A 580 19.66 25.86 -30.74
C ILE A 580 18.61 25.49 -29.69
N ILE A 581 17.33 25.58 -30.05
CA ILE A 581 16.22 25.05 -29.24
C ILE A 581 16.22 23.54 -29.39
N PHE A 582 16.26 22.82 -28.25
CA PHE A 582 16.18 21.37 -28.24
C PHE A 582 15.19 20.88 -27.17
N GLY A 583 14.61 19.71 -27.40
CA GLY A 583 13.82 19.01 -26.41
C GLY A 583 14.70 18.05 -25.60
N LEU A 584 14.51 18.02 -24.30
CA LEU A 584 15.16 17.03 -23.44
C LEU A 584 14.10 16.14 -22.81
N THR A 585 14.13 14.86 -23.15
CA THR A 585 13.27 13.84 -22.57
C THR A 585 14.11 12.91 -21.70
N MET A 586 13.71 12.75 -20.44
CA MET A 586 14.32 11.78 -19.54
C MET A 586 13.47 10.50 -19.53
N LEU A 587 14.01 9.43 -20.10
CA LEU A 587 13.42 8.10 -20.06
C LEU A 587 13.98 7.35 -18.86
N VAL A 588 13.12 7.00 -17.93
CA VAL A 588 13.49 6.27 -16.70
C VAL A 588 12.88 4.87 -16.78
N SER A 589 13.73 3.85 -16.70
CA SER A 589 13.33 2.44 -16.69
C SER A 589 14.14 1.72 -15.61
N LYS A 590 13.72 0.50 -15.23
CA LYS A 590 14.34 -0.30 -14.16
C LYS A 590 15.89 -0.19 -14.13
N GLY A 591 16.40 0.68 -13.27
CA GLY A 591 17.83 0.88 -13.04
C GLY A 591 18.61 1.63 -14.13
N ARG A 592 17.95 2.16 -15.18
CA ARG A 592 18.59 2.95 -16.25
C ARG A 592 17.84 4.25 -16.49
N THR A 593 18.59 5.33 -16.62
CA THR A 593 18.08 6.64 -17.08
C THR A 593 18.78 7.01 -18.38
N VAL A 594 18.00 7.36 -19.38
CA VAL A 594 18.47 7.79 -20.69
C VAL A 594 17.89 9.17 -20.97
N PHE A 595 18.73 10.10 -21.38
CA PHE A 595 18.32 11.41 -21.87
C PHE A 595 18.27 11.37 -23.40
N VAL A 596 17.14 11.78 -23.97
CA VAL A 596 16.88 11.79 -25.42
C VAL A 596 16.49 13.19 -25.86
#